data_dd9682544f44a31f1f7dec76e7678bbc
#
_entry.id   dd9682544f44a31f1f7dec76e7678bbc
#
_cell.length_a   1.000
_cell.length_b   1.000
_cell.length_c   1.000
_cell.angle_alpha   90.00
_cell.angle_beta   90.00
_cell.angle_gamma   90.00
#
_symmetry.space_group_name_H-M   'P 1'
#
loop_
_entity.id
_entity.type
_entity.pdbx_description
1 polymer ?
#
loop_
_entity_poly.entity_id
_entity_poly.type
_entity_poly.pdbx_seq_one_letter_code
_entity_poly.pdbx_strand_id
1 'polypeptide(L)'
;MSAHRLASEAGVEVLRRGGNAFDAAVATSLMLGVVEPAFSGIGGGGFALLHTSFGEDLALDYRETAPLKATASMFAEGSDTNRVGPLAVGTPGLLAGHSRILETYGTMKFRDLARAAIETAKSGFSARSVSRDLIAEGNAEVMRKVKLFEATSEAFLGKTSLPLLAKTLLYVAESGPEEFYRGTIPSRIASHLREMKGILSEEDFQRYAPRERKPVRGSYRGHDVVSMPPPSAGGAILIHGLGVVEELGGLPRDEVARVDFMAALIESVLKDKERFGDPDFVDVPLPCLISKDAIKKTAKEMLARRPGGGRTPSHDIGSTTHFCVIDRAGNAVAATETVECYYGSGVTVPGLGVLLNDEMHDFDTVAGRPNSVAPLKRPASSMSPTMLLKDGVPSLILGASGSERIISSVFQVITNVFERRMGLPEALAAPRLHPLREGLMLEPGLPDSDIRLLESLGRAPKVGERPGLFFGGVQAIMVDPERGTVIGAADPRRRGEAVSES
;
A
#
# COMPACT_ATOMS: atom_id res chain seq x y z
N MET A 1 -5.79 10.39 -9.16
CA MET A 1 -4.32 10.28 -9.06
C MET A 1 -3.93 8.84 -8.77
N SER A 2 -3.10 8.21 -9.59
CA SER A 2 -2.69 6.82 -9.38
C SER A 2 -1.29 6.55 -9.96
N ALA A 3 -0.78 5.32 -9.73
CA ALA A 3 0.53 4.88 -10.23
C ALA A 3 0.57 4.63 -11.76
N HIS A 4 -0.56 4.71 -12.45
CA HIS A 4 -0.63 4.53 -13.91
C HIS A 4 -1.68 5.46 -14.52
N ARG A 5 -1.34 6.12 -15.64
CA ARG A 5 -2.20 7.08 -16.35
C ARG A 5 -3.59 6.50 -16.66
N LEU A 6 -3.65 5.31 -17.27
CA LEU A 6 -4.93 4.70 -17.65
C LEU A 6 -5.86 4.47 -16.44
N ALA A 7 -5.30 4.21 -15.26
CA ALA A 7 -6.10 4.05 -14.06
C ALA A 7 -6.65 5.40 -13.56
N SER A 8 -5.85 6.46 -13.63
CA SER A 8 -6.35 7.81 -13.32
C SER A 8 -7.42 8.26 -14.32
N GLU A 9 -7.24 7.97 -15.61
CA GLU A 9 -8.24 8.25 -16.67
C GLU A 9 -9.55 7.48 -16.45
N ALA A 10 -9.47 6.19 -16.06
CA ALA A 10 -10.66 5.39 -15.74
C ALA A 10 -11.48 6.00 -14.60
N GLY A 11 -10.80 6.45 -13.52
CA GLY A 11 -11.48 7.12 -12.40
C GLY A 11 -12.12 8.45 -12.81
N VAL A 12 -11.40 9.29 -13.56
CA VAL A 12 -11.93 10.59 -14.02
C VAL A 12 -13.10 10.43 -14.98
N GLU A 13 -13.08 9.41 -15.85
CA GLU A 13 -14.21 9.12 -16.72
C GLU A 13 -15.48 8.77 -15.94
N VAL A 14 -15.33 8.06 -14.81
CA VAL A 14 -16.46 7.79 -13.91
C VAL A 14 -17.00 9.08 -13.32
N LEU A 15 -16.14 9.99 -12.83
CA LEU A 15 -16.56 11.30 -12.33
C LEU A 15 -17.30 12.11 -13.41
N ARG A 16 -16.77 12.18 -14.64
CA ARG A 16 -17.41 12.87 -15.79
C ARG A 16 -18.79 12.32 -16.12
N ARG A 17 -19.00 11.05 -15.88
CA ARG A 17 -20.32 10.38 -16.08
C ARG A 17 -21.27 10.54 -14.91
N GLY A 18 -20.92 11.34 -13.90
CA GLY A 18 -21.75 11.65 -12.74
C GLY A 18 -21.61 10.67 -11.58
N GLY A 19 -20.61 9.77 -11.61
CA GLY A 19 -20.22 8.97 -10.44
C GLY A 19 -19.52 9.84 -9.40
N ASN A 20 -19.42 9.34 -8.17
CA ASN A 20 -18.71 10.01 -7.07
C ASN A 20 -17.29 9.48 -6.88
N ALA A 21 -16.56 9.99 -5.87
CA ALA A 21 -15.20 9.57 -5.56
C ALA A 21 -15.09 8.06 -5.25
N PHE A 22 -16.12 7.47 -4.66
CA PHE A 22 -16.15 6.05 -4.29
C PHE A 22 -16.30 5.16 -5.52
N ASP A 23 -17.16 5.54 -6.46
CA ASP A 23 -17.30 4.89 -7.77
C ASP A 23 -15.98 4.97 -8.56
N ALA A 24 -15.39 6.16 -8.60
CA ALA A 24 -14.13 6.41 -9.31
C ALA A 24 -12.96 5.63 -8.71
N ALA A 25 -12.94 5.43 -7.38
CA ALA A 25 -11.94 4.62 -6.69
C ALA A 25 -12.00 3.16 -7.14
N VAL A 26 -13.18 2.57 -7.23
CA VAL A 26 -13.36 1.19 -7.70
C VAL A 26 -12.90 1.03 -9.16
N ALA A 27 -13.26 1.96 -10.04
CA ALA A 27 -12.81 1.92 -11.44
C ALA A 27 -11.29 2.07 -11.57
N THR A 28 -10.68 2.96 -10.79
CA THR A 28 -9.21 3.16 -10.72
C THR A 28 -8.51 1.88 -10.27
N SER A 29 -8.99 1.25 -9.20
CA SER A 29 -8.46 0.01 -8.65
C SER A 29 -8.51 -1.15 -9.65
N LEU A 30 -9.68 -1.39 -10.26
CA LEU A 30 -9.83 -2.44 -11.28
C LEU A 30 -8.88 -2.24 -12.46
N MET A 31 -8.69 -0.99 -12.89
CA MET A 31 -7.74 -0.69 -13.97
C MET A 31 -6.30 -0.91 -13.53
N LEU A 32 -5.92 -0.56 -12.28
CA LEU A 32 -4.57 -0.84 -11.74
C LEU A 32 -4.27 -2.33 -11.76
N GLY A 33 -5.22 -3.19 -11.38
CA GLY A 33 -5.07 -4.65 -11.44
C GLY A 33 -4.84 -5.19 -12.86
N VAL A 34 -5.22 -4.44 -13.89
CA VAL A 34 -4.94 -4.77 -15.30
C VAL A 34 -3.58 -4.25 -15.76
N VAL A 35 -3.26 -2.98 -15.48
CA VAL A 35 -2.08 -2.31 -16.06
C VAL A 35 -0.83 -2.43 -15.22
N GLU A 36 -0.98 -2.76 -13.93
CA GLU A 36 0.09 -2.93 -12.94
C GLU A 36 -0.04 -4.27 -12.17
N PRO A 37 -0.16 -5.43 -12.86
CA PRO A 37 -0.47 -6.72 -12.23
C PRO A 37 0.61 -7.22 -11.27
N ALA A 38 1.83 -6.67 -11.32
CA ALA A 38 2.87 -6.97 -10.34
C ALA A 38 2.59 -6.38 -8.96
N PHE A 39 1.64 -5.45 -8.83
CA PHE A 39 1.45 -4.64 -7.63
C PHE A 39 0.08 -4.80 -6.99
N SER A 40 -0.97 -5.06 -7.76
CA SER A 40 -2.34 -5.26 -7.26
C SER A 40 -3.19 -6.06 -8.25
N GLY A 41 -4.39 -6.43 -7.84
CA GLY A 41 -5.36 -7.14 -8.68
C GLY A 41 -6.42 -7.87 -7.86
N ILE A 42 -7.40 -8.45 -8.52
CA ILE A 42 -8.55 -9.11 -7.86
C ILE A 42 -8.19 -10.36 -7.04
N GLY A 43 -6.96 -10.87 -7.18
CA GLY A 43 -6.44 -11.94 -6.32
C GLY A 43 -5.68 -11.43 -5.09
N GLY A 44 -5.73 -10.14 -4.81
CA GLY A 44 -5.12 -9.45 -3.68
C GLY A 44 -6.13 -8.81 -2.73
N GLY A 45 -5.67 -7.83 -1.96
CA GLY A 45 -6.48 -7.07 -1.02
C GLY A 45 -5.92 -5.68 -0.75
N GLY A 46 -6.31 -5.09 0.38
CA GLY A 46 -5.83 -3.76 0.72
C GLY A 46 -6.60 -3.05 1.81
N PHE A 47 -6.40 -1.74 1.85
CA PHE A 47 -7.05 -0.81 2.76
C PHE A 47 -7.50 0.44 2.02
N ALA A 48 -8.67 0.96 2.38
CA ALA A 48 -9.14 2.26 1.94
C ALA A 48 -9.53 3.14 3.14
N LEU A 49 -9.08 4.38 3.08
CA LEU A 49 -9.59 5.45 3.95
C LEU A 49 -10.59 6.24 3.11
N LEU A 50 -11.81 6.32 3.60
CA LEU A 50 -12.94 6.96 2.95
C LEU A 50 -13.33 8.20 3.76
N HIS A 51 -13.52 9.32 3.10
CA HIS A 51 -14.02 10.57 3.67
C HIS A 51 -15.24 11.04 2.88
N THR A 52 -16.33 11.30 3.57
CA THR A 52 -17.54 11.83 2.95
C THR A 52 -17.57 13.36 3.03
N SER A 53 -18.25 14.00 2.10
CA SER A 53 -18.50 15.44 2.11
C SER A 53 -19.26 15.94 3.36
N PHE A 54 -19.79 15.03 4.16
CA PHE A 54 -20.47 15.33 5.44
C PHE A 54 -19.52 15.23 6.65
N GLY A 55 -18.23 14.91 6.41
CA GLY A 55 -17.19 14.82 7.45
C GLY A 55 -17.13 13.47 8.17
N GLU A 56 -17.69 12.42 7.59
CA GLU A 56 -17.54 11.05 8.11
C GLU A 56 -16.27 10.40 7.55
N ASP A 57 -15.48 9.76 8.42
CA ASP A 57 -14.29 9.00 8.04
C ASP A 57 -14.46 7.53 8.42
N LEU A 58 -14.19 6.67 7.44
CA LEU A 58 -14.21 5.22 7.59
C LEU A 58 -12.89 4.63 7.09
N ALA A 59 -12.28 3.74 7.86
CA ALA A 59 -11.21 2.87 7.40
C ALA A 59 -11.80 1.52 7.02
N LEU A 60 -11.71 1.15 5.75
CA LEU A 60 -12.15 -0.15 5.26
C LEU A 60 -10.95 -1.08 5.11
N ASP A 61 -11.00 -2.20 5.84
CA ASP A 61 -10.00 -3.24 5.84
C ASP A 61 -10.50 -4.42 5.01
N TYR A 62 -9.99 -4.55 3.80
CA TYR A 62 -10.20 -5.68 2.90
C TYR A 62 -8.89 -6.43 2.62
N ARG A 63 -8.01 -6.45 3.65
CA ARG A 63 -6.79 -7.25 3.64
C ARG A 63 -7.13 -8.73 3.59
N GLU A 64 -6.25 -9.49 2.99
CA GLU A 64 -6.36 -10.93 2.89
C GLU A 64 -6.37 -11.59 4.27
N THR A 65 -7.00 -12.75 4.36
CA THR A 65 -7.00 -13.56 5.59
C THR A 65 -6.26 -14.86 5.38
N ALA A 66 -5.59 -15.34 6.43
CA ALA A 66 -5.02 -16.67 6.43
C ALA A 66 -6.11 -17.73 6.24
N PRO A 67 -5.85 -18.80 5.45
CA PRO A 67 -6.80 -19.90 5.29
C PRO A 67 -7.17 -20.57 6.60
N LEU A 68 -8.37 -21.16 6.68
CA LEU A 68 -8.86 -21.91 7.84
C LEU A 68 -7.91 -23.03 8.29
N LYS A 69 -7.18 -23.61 7.37
CA LYS A 69 -6.21 -24.68 7.63
C LYS A 69 -4.82 -24.17 8.00
N ALA A 70 -4.63 -22.85 8.08
CA ALA A 70 -3.34 -22.27 8.45
C ALA A 70 -3.05 -22.55 9.93
N THR A 71 -1.78 -22.81 10.24
CA THR A 71 -1.30 -23.06 11.60
C THR A 71 -0.08 -22.21 11.90
N ALA A 72 0.14 -21.89 13.17
CA ALA A 72 1.27 -21.06 13.60
C ALA A 72 2.66 -21.66 13.27
N SER A 73 2.73 -22.95 13.01
CA SER A 73 3.97 -23.69 12.72
C SER A 73 4.06 -24.18 11.27
N MET A 74 3.19 -23.71 10.37
CA MET A 74 3.15 -24.23 8.99
C MET A 74 4.37 -23.84 8.13
N PHE A 75 5.07 -22.79 8.52
CA PHE A 75 6.27 -22.34 7.82
C PHE A 75 7.52 -22.64 8.63
N ALA A 76 8.45 -23.38 8.04
CA ALA A 76 9.75 -23.63 8.64
C ALA A 76 10.62 -22.35 8.57
N GLU A 77 11.46 -22.14 9.58
CA GLU A 77 12.42 -21.06 9.58
C GLU A 77 13.35 -21.12 8.36
N GLY A 78 13.50 -20.00 7.66
CA GLY A 78 14.28 -19.93 6.43
C GLY A 78 13.61 -20.52 5.18
N SER A 79 12.38 -21.05 5.30
CA SER A 79 11.57 -21.44 4.15
C SER A 79 10.98 -20.20 3.48
N ASP A 80 10.85 -20.26 2.15
CA ASP A 80 10.17 -19.23 1.37
C ASP A 80 8.79 -19.68 0.85
N THR A 81 8.25 -20.76 1.38
CA THR A 81 6.93 -21.28 1.02
C THR A 81 5.78 -20.36 1.45
N ASN A 82 6.03 -19.42 2.35
CA ASN A 82 5.12 -18.33 2.67
C ASN A 82 5.15 -17.17 1.65
N ARG A 83 6.09 -17.19 0.69
CA ARG A 83 6.31 -16.12 -0.30
C ARG A 83 6.07 -16.58 -1.74
N VAL A 84 6.31 -17.85 -2.04
CA VAL A 84 6.21 -18.39 -3.40
C VAL A 84 5.40 -19.66 -3.40
N GLY A 85 4.39 -19.72 -4.27
CA GLY A 85 3.57 -20.89 -4.46
C GLY A 85 2.28 -20.94 -3.64
N PRO A 86 1.62 -22.11 -3.59
CA PRO A 86 0.23 -22.21 -3.15
C PRO A 86 0.01 -22.03 -1.65
N LEU A 87 1.04 -22.21 -0.81
CA LEU A 87 0.95 -22.00 0.64
C LEU A 87 1.09 -20.52 1.03
N ALA A 88 1.60 -19.69 0.11
CA ALA A 88 1.74 -18.25 0.30
C ALA A 88 0.41 -17.49 0.17
N VAL A 89 -0.62 -18.13 -0.40
CA VAL A 89 -1.86 -17.47 -0.77
C VAL A 89 -2.79 -17.26 0.42
N GLY A 90 -3.11 -16.01 0.74
CA GLY A 90 -4.22 -15.62 1.61
C GLY A 90 -5.53 -15.50 0.84
N THR A 91 -6.68 -15.51 1.54
CA THR A 91 -7.99 -15.32 0.92
C THR A 91 -8.09 -13.89 0.38
N PRO A 92 -8.29 -13.70 -0.94
CA PRO A 92 -8.35 -12.36 -1.53
C PRO A 92 -9.52 -11.53 -1.01
N GLY A 93 -9.26 -10.22 -0.81
CA GLY A 93 -10.25 -9.31 -0.23
C GLY A 93 -10.74 -8.19 -1.16
N LEU A 94 -10.04 -7.92 -2.28
CA LEU A 94 -10.23 -6.72 -3.08
C LEU A 94 -11.68 -6.51 -3.52
N LEU A 95 -12.29 -7.51 -4.16
CA LEU A 95 -13.66 -7.39 -4.68
C LEU A 95 -14.71 -7.27 -3.58
N ALA A 96 -14.49 -7.86 -2.40
CA ALA A 96 -15.38 -7.67 -1.25
C ALA A 96 -15.28 -6.25 -0.70
N GLY A 97 -14.05 -5.69 -0.67
CA GLY A 97 -13.85 -4.28 -0.34
C GLY A 97 -14.58 -3.35 -1.31
N HIS A 98 -14.45 -3.59 -2.61
CA HIS A 98 -15.15 -2.81 -3.65
C HIS A 98 -16.68 -2.92 -3.50
N SER A 99 -17.22 -4.13 -3.29
CA SER A 99 -18.65 -4.29 -3.03
C SER A 99 -19.09 -3.45 -1.84
N ARG A 100 -18.34 -3.50 -0.73
CA ARG A 100 -18.69 -2.76 0.47
C ARG A 100 -18.66 -1.24 0.26
N ILE A 101 -17.66 -0.73 -0.48
CA ILE A 101 -17.57 0.69 -0.85
C ILE A 101 -18.81 1.10 -1.65
N LEU A 102 -19.19 0.32 -2.67
CA LEU A 102 -20.32 0.62 -3.55
C LEU A 102 -21.66 0.47 -2.86
N GLU A 103 -21.84 -0.53 -2.00
CA GLU A 103 -23.06 -0.73 -1.20
C GLU A 103 -23.33 0.43 -0.25
N THR A 104 -22.26 1.04 0.30
CA THR A 104 -22.39 2.09 1.30
C THR A 104 -22.46 3.48 0.67
N TYR A 105 -21.65 3.75 -0.35
CA TYR A 105 -21.44 5.10 -0.88
C TYR A 105 -21.53 5.21 -2.40
N GLY A 106 -21.59 4.09 -3.12
CA GLY A 106 -21.60 4.08 -4.58
C GLY A 106 -22.91 4.59 -5.17
N THR A 107 -22.83 5.19 -6.34
CA THR A 107 -23.97 5.69 -7.13
C THR A 107 -24.10 4.98 -8.46
N MET A 108 -23.07 4.24 -8.88
CA MET A 108 -23.01 3.52 -10.14
C MET A 108 -22.93 2.00 -9.93
N LYS A 109 -23.35 1.24 -10.94
CA LYS A 109 -23.27 -0.22 -10.89
C LYS A 109 -21.84 -0.68 -11.13
N PHE A 110 -21.41 -1.73 -10.43
CA PHE A 110 -20.06 -2.34 -10.59
C PHE A 110 -19.74 -2.64 -12.08
N ARG A 111 -20.72 -3.14 -12.84
CA ARG A 111 -20.56 -3.41 -14.28
C ARG A 111 -20.10 -2.20 -15.09
N ASP A 112 -20.65 -1.03 -14.77
CA ASP A 112 -20.32 0.20 -15.51
C ASP A 112 -18.91 0.72 -15.15
N LEU A 113 -18.48 0.47 -13.90
CA LEU A 113 -17.15 0.82 -13.40
C LEU A 113 -16.07 -0.12 -13.93
N ALA A 114 -16.37 -1.41 -14.08
CA ALA A 114 -15.44 -2.41 -14.57
C ALA A 114 -15.18 -2.33 -16.09
N ARG A 115 -16.02 -1.64 -16.85
CA ARG A 115 -16.02 -1.63 -18.33
C ARG A 115 -14.65 -1.25 -18.90
N ALA A 116 -14.05 -0.15 -18.45
CA ALA A 116 -12.77 0.33 -18.98
C ALA A 116 -11.64 -0.69 -18.73
N ALA A 117 -11.60 -1.29 -17.53
CA ALA A 117 -10.63 -2.33 -17.18
C ALA A 117 -10.79 -3.59 -18.04
N ILE A 118 -12.04 -4.03 -18.27
CA ILE A 118 -12.36 -5.18 -19.14
C ILE A 118 -11.91 -4.92 -20.58
N GLU A 119 -12.25 -3.76 -21.14
CA GLU A 119 -11.86 -3.39 -22.49
C GLU A 119 -10.33 -3.30 -22.64
N THR A 120 -9.64 -2.69 -21.68
CA THR A 120 -8.18 -2.58 -21.66
C THR A 120 -7.51 -3.95 -21.54
N ALA A 121 -8.01 -4.82 -20.66
CA ALA A 121 -7.49 -6.18 -20.53
C ALA A 121 -7.69 -6.99 -21.81
N LYS A 122 -8.80 -6.79 -22.53
CA LYS A 122 -9.13 -7.49 -23.77
C LYS A 122 -8.29 -7.00 -24.96
N SER A 123 -8.27 -5.67 -25.18
CA SER A 123 -7.63 -5.06 -26.34
C SER A 123 -6.12 -4.91 -26.19
N GLY A 124 -5.66 -4.88 -24.95
CA GLY A 124 -4.27 -4.58 -24.59
C GLY A 124 -4.01 -3.09 -24.36
N PHE A 125 -2.87 -2.81 -23.76
CA PHE A 125 -2.40 -1.48 -23.40
C PHE A 125 -0.93 -1.27 -23.76
N SER A 126 -0.48 0.00 -23.78
CA SER A 126 0.92 0.31 -24.08
C SER A 126 1.86 -0.40 -23.10
N ALA A 127 2.95 -0.88 -23.65
CA ALA A 127 3.98 -1.65 -22.97
C ALA A 127 4.73 -0.94 -21.83
N ARG A 128 4.47 0.34 -21.61
CA ARG A 128 5.15 1.13 -20.57
C ARG A 128 4.44 0.99 -19.23
N SER A 129 4.73 -0.08 -18.50
CA SER A 129 4.35 -0.20 -17.08
C SER A 129 5.56 -0.61 -16.27
N VAL A 130 5.59 -0.26 -14.97
CA VAL A 130 6.66 -0.67 -14.06
C VAL A 130 6.71 -2.19 -13.94
N SER A 131 5.58 -2.87 -14.02
CA SER A 131 5.49 -4.32 -14.04
C SER A 131 6.35 -4.96 -15.14
N ARG A 132 6.42 -4.35 -16.31
CA ARG A 132 7.25 -4.83 -17.42
C ARG A 132 8.73 -4.47 -17.27
N ASP A 133 9.01 -3.31 -16.67
CA ASP A 133 10.40 -2.92 -16.40
C ASP A 133 11.07 -3.91 -15.45
N LEU A 134 10.36 -4.41 -14.44
CA LEU A 134 10.87 -5.44 -13.52
C LEU A 134 11.31 -6.72 -14.24
N ILE A 135 10.60 -7.11 -15.30
CA ILE A 135 10.97 -8.27 -16.13
C ILE A 135 12.16 -7.92 -17.02
N ALA A 136 12.10 -6.77 -17.70
CA ALA A 136 13.14 -6.34 -18.62
C ALA A 136 14.49 -6.11 -17.92
N GLU A 137 14.46 -5.64 -16.67
CA GLU A 137 15.63 -5.45 -15.82
C GLU A 137 16.12 -6.78 -15.18
N GLY A 138 15.43 -7.90 -15.41
CA GLY A 138 15.83 -9.21 -14.90
C GLY A 138 15.73 -9.32 -13.38
N ASN A 139 14.72 -8.68 -12.76
CA ASN A 139 14.52 -8.79 -11.32
C ASN A 139 14.50 -10.25 -10.87
N ALA A 140 15.42 -10.62 -9.97
CA ALA A 140 15.67 -12.01 -9.61
C ALA A 140 14.45 -12.74 -9.03
N GLU A 141 13.64 -12.03 -8.23
CA GLU A 141 12.41 -12.58 -7.65
C GLU A 141 11.37 -12.84 -8.72
N VAL A 142 11.14 -11.85 -9.60
CA VAL A 142 10.21 -11.97 -10.71
C VAL A 142 10.64 -13.11 -11.63
N MET A 143 11.91 -13.16 -12.02
CA MET A 143 12.44 -14.22 -12.90
C MET A 143 12.33 -15.61 -12.29
N ARG A 144 12.46 -15.74 -10.97
CA ARG A 144 12.24 -17.00 -10.26
C ARG A 144 10.77 -17.43 -10.33
N LYS A 145 9.82 -16.53 -10.07
CA LYS A 145 8.37 -16.82 -10.18
C LYS A 145 7.98 -17.18 -11.61
N VAL A 146 8.51 -16.45 -12.60
CA VAL A 146 8.35 -16.76 -14.02
C VAL A 146 8.78 -18.20 -14.31
N LYS A 147 9.98 -18.59 -13.90
CA LYS A 147 10.53 -19.92 -14.14
C LYS A 147 9.72 -21.04 -13.49
N LEU A 148 9.20 -20.80 -12.27
CA LEU A 148 8.42 -21.80 -11.53
C LEU A 148 7.01 -21.98 -12.08
N PHE A 149 6.42 -20.93 -12.65
CA PHE A 149 5.03 -20.88 -13.08
C PHE A 149 4.88 -20.44 -14.55
N GLU A 150 5.83 -20.80 -15.40
CA GLU A 150 5.98 -20.33 -16.77
C GLU A 150 4.68 -20.41 -17.59
N ALA A 151 3.97 -21.52 -17.50
CA ALA A 151 2.72 -21.72 -18.24
C ALA A 151 1.56 -20.79 -17.80
N THR A 152 1.60 -20.30 -16.55
CA THR A 152 0.55 -19.44 -15.98
C THR A 152 0.95 -17.98 -15.97
N SER A 153 2.25 -17.70 -15.88
CA SER A 153 2.78 -16.33 -15.78
C SER A 153 2.95 -15.65 -17.14
N GLU A 154 3.05 -16.39 -18.26
CA GLU A 154 3.08 -15.79 -19.60
C GLU A 154 1.91 -14.84 -19.90
N ALA A 155 0.74 -15.08 -19.28
CA ALA A 155 -0.41 -14.20 -19.40
C ALA A 155 -0.13 -12.77 -18.89
N PHE A 156 0.75 -12.62 -17.89
CA PHE A 156 1.11 -11.35 -17.28
C PHE A 156 2.45 -10.83 -17.77
N LEU A 157 3.37 -11.73 -18.06
CA LEU A 157 4.75 -11.42 -18.39
C LEU A 157 4.92 -11.13 -19.88
N GLY A 158 5.00 -9.85 -20.20
CA GLY A 158 5.30 -9.41 -21.56
C GLY A 158 4.10 -9.26 -22.50
N LYS A 159 2.90 -9.73 -22.16
CA LYS A 159 1.69 -9.49 -22.96
C LYS A 159 1.05 -8.15 -22.58
N THR A 160 0.60 -7.43 -23.57
CA THR A 160 -0.16 -6.18 -23.40
C THR A 160 -1.64 -6.44 -23.25
N SER A 161 -2.16 -7.62 -23.61
CA SER A 161 -3.54 -8.05 -23.42
C SER A 161 -3.64 -9.22 -22.45
N LEU A 162 -4.68 -9.23 -21.64
CA LEU A 162 -4.97 -10.22 -20.61
C LEU A 162 -6.37 -10.81 -20.83
N PRO A 163 -6.58 -11.59 -21.90
CA PRO A 163 -7.91 -12.03 -22.33
C PRO A 163 -8.62 -12.94 -21.31
N LEU A 164 -7.87 -13.74 -20.53
CA LEU A 164 -8.47 -14.56 -19.49
C LEU A 164 -8.94 -13.71 -18.31
N LEU A 165 -8.14 -12.74 -17.88
CA LEU A 165 -8.55 -11.78 -16.86
C LEU A 165 -9.76 -10.95 -17.32
N ALA A 166 -9.77 -10.48 -18.59
CA ALA A 166 -10.91 -9.77 -19.16
C ALA A 166 -12.20 -10.59 -19.09
N LYS A 167 -12.13 -11.90 -19.42
CA LYS A 167 -13.25 -12.81 -19.34
C LYS A 167 -13.74 -12.97 -17.89
N THR A 168 -12.86 -13.10 -16.94
CA THR A 168 -13.19 -13.22 -15.52
C THR A 168 -13.81 -11.91 -14.99
N LEU A 169 -13.23 -10.75 -15.32
CA LEU A 169 -13.80 -9.46 -14.94
C LEU A 169 -15.18 -9.23 -15.56
N LEU A 170 -15.38 -9.62 -16.82
CA LEU A 170 -16.70 -9.55 -17.47
C LEU A 170 -17.72 -10.42 -16.75
N TYR A 171 -17.35 -11.67 -16.44
CA TYR A 171 -18.23 -12.60 -15.71
C TYR A 171 -18.62 -12.04 -14.33
N VAL A 172 -17.66 -11.52 -13.56
CA VAL A 172 -17.92 -10.85 -12.27
C VAL A 172 -18.77 -9.60 -12.44
N ALA A 173 -18.56 -8.83 -13.52
CA ALA A 173 -19.34 -7.62 -13.80
C ALA A 173 -20.80 -7.91 -14.15
N GLU A 174 -21.08 -9.05 -14.78
CA GLU A 174 -22.42 -9.48 -15.16
C GLU A 174 -23.16 -10.18 -14.02
N SER A 175 -22.45 -11.01 -13.23
CA SER A 175 -23.04 -11.83 -12.17
C SER A 175 -22.99 -11.18 -10.78
N GLY A 176 -22.18 -10.11 -10.63
CA GLY A 176 -21.93 -9.42 -9.36
C GLY A 176 -20.61 -9.88 -8.68
N PRO A 177 -19.96 -8.99 -7.90
CA PRO A 177 -18.70 -9.29 -7.20
C PRO A 177 -18.78 -10.46 -6.21
N GLU A 178 -19.95 -10.76 -5.68
CA GLU A 178 -20.24 -11.91 -4.80
C GLU A 178 -19.91 -13.26 -5.46
N GLU A 179 -19.94 -13.34 -6.80
CA GLU A 179 -19.57 -14.53 -7.56
C GLU A 179 -18.11 -14.95 -7.34
N PHE A 180 -17.25 -13.99 -6.99
CA PHE A 180 -15.84 -14.26 -6.64
C PHE A 180 -15.70 -14.98 -5.29
N TYR A 181 -16.72 -14.93 -4.44
CA TYR A 181 -16.69 -15.52 -3.10
C TYR A 181 -17.61 -16.73 -2.94
N ARG A 182 -18.69 -16.81 -3.70
CA ARG A 182 -19.75 -17.83 -3.50
C ARG A 182 -20.14 -18.58 -4.77
N GLY A 183 -19.59 -18.20 -5.92
CA GLY A 183 -19.91 -18.79 -7.21
C GLY A 183 -18.92 -19.89 -7.64
N THR A 184 -18.66 -19.95 -8.94
CA THR A 184 -17.79 -20.95 -9.54
C THR A 184 -16.30 -20.59 -9.45
N ILE A 185 -15.97 -19.31 -9.26
CA ILE A 185 -14.58 -18.84 -9.20
C ILE A 185 -13.84 -19.44 -8.00
N PRO A 186 -14.36 -19.39 -6.74
CA PRO A 186 -13.67 -19.95 -5.59
C PRO A 186 -13.43 -21.46 -5.70
N SER A 187 -14.37 -22.20 -6.26
CA SER A 187 -14.20 -23.64 -6.51
C SER A 187 -13.01 -23.93 -7.44
N ARG A 188 -12.86 -23.15 -8.51
CA ARG A 188 -11.74 -23.30 -9.46
C ARG A 188 -10.41 -22.91 -8.83
N ILE A 189 -10.37 -21.81 -8.04
CA ILE A 189 -9.15 -21.39 -7.32
C ILE A 189 -8.75 -22.46 -6.31
N ALA A 190 -9.68 -22.92 -5.47
CA ALA A 190 -9.42 -23.93 -4.45
C ALA A 190 -8.99 -25.27 -5.04
N SER A 191 -9.61 -25.70 -6.15
CA SER A 191 -9.21 -26.93 -6.83
C SER A 191 -7.78 -26.84 -7.37
N HIS A 192 -7.43 -25.74 -8.05
CA HIS A 192 -6.09 -25.54 -8.59
C HIS A 192 -5.03 -25.50 -7.48
N LEU A 193 -5.28 -24.73 -6.41
CA LEU A 193 -4.35 -24.67 -5.29
C LEU A 193 -4.19 -26.01 -4.58
N ARG A 194 -5.26 -26.80 -4.44
CA ARG A 194 -5.21 -28.16 -3.85
C ARG A 194 -4.36 -29.13 -4.67
N GLU A 195 -4.44 -29.08 -6.01
CA GLU A 195 -3.57 -29.85 -6.90
C GLU A 195 -2.09 -29.50 -6.69
N MET A 196 -1.80 -28.26 -6.36
CA MET A 196 -0.47 -27.75 -6.02
C MET A 196 -0.11 -27.96 -4.53
N LYS A 197 -0.92 -28.65 -3.72
CA LYS A 197 -0.77 -28.85 -2.27
C LYS A 197 -0.96 -27.57 -1.44
N GLY A 198 -1.71 -26.61 -1.93
CA GLY A 198 -2.18 -25.45 -1.17
C GLY A 198 -3.30 -25.81 -0.20
N ILE A 199 -3.59 -24.90 0.72
CA ILE A 199 -4.56 -25.12 1.80
C ILE A 199 -5.82 -24.25 1.71
N LEU A 200 -5.84 -23.26 0.83
CA LEU A 200 -7.00 -22.39 0.62
C LEU A 200 -8.17 -23.21 0.03
N SER A 201 -9.36 -23.03 0.57
CA SER A 201 -10.57 -23.77 0.22
C SER A 201 -11.73 -22.83 -0.12
N GLU A 202 -12.80 -23.36 -0.69
CA GLU A 202 -14.03 -22.59 -0.97
C GLU A 202 -14.65 -21.99 0.29
N GLU A 203 -14.52 -22.66 1.45
CA GLU A 203 -15.02 -22.18 2.73
C GLU A 203 -14.32 -20.90 3.18
N ASP A 204 -13.04 -20.73 2.85
CA ASP A 204 -12.27 -19.52 3.15
C ASP A 204 -12.90 -18.31 2.44
N PHE A 205 -13.24 -18.46 1.17
CA PHE A 205 -13.92 -17.42 0.39
C PHE A 205 -15.32 -17.11 0.96
N GLN A 206 -16.10 -18.15 1.26
CA GLN A 206 -17.48 -17.98 1.79
C GLN A 206 -17.52 -17.25 3.13
N ARG A 207 -16.47 -17.40 3.95
CA ARG A 207 -16.32 -16.74 5.26
C ARG A 207 -15.69 -15.37 5.18
N TYR A 208 -15.08 -15.03 4.06
CA TYR A 208 -14.41 -13.74 3.93
C TYR A 208 -15.43 -12.59 3.98
N ALA A 209 -15.11 -11.56 4.78
CA ALA A 209 -15.84 -10.30 4.81
C ALA A 209 -14.85 -9.16 5.12
N PRO A 210 -14.96 -8.01 4.43
CA PRO A 210 -14.19 -6.83 4.78
C PRO A 210 -14.60 -6.32 6.16
N ARG A 211 -13.71 -5.54 6.81
CA ARG A 211 -13.96 -4.97 8.14
C ARG A 211 -14.02 -3.45 8.05
N GLU A 212 -15.07 -2.88 8.60
CA GLU A 212 -15.13 -1.45 8.87
C GLU A 212 -14.43 -1.19 10.19
N ARG A 213 -13.47 -0.26 10.17
CA ARG A 213 -12.67 0.08 11.34
C ARG A 213 -12.72 1.59 11.57
N LYS A 214 -12.62 2.00 12.83
CA LYS A 214 -12.48 3.41 13.17
C LYS A 214 -11.06 3.85 12.81
N PRO A 215 -10.87 4.90 12.00
CA PRO A 215 -9.54 5.40 11.66
C PRO A 215 -8.73 5.79 12.90
N VAL A 216 -7.42 5.62 12.84
CA VAL A 216 -6.52 6.22 13.84
C VAL A 216 -6.38 7.71 13.55
N ARG A 217 -6.36 8.52 14.62
CA ARG A 217 -6.33 9.98 14.53
C ARG A 217 -5.20 10.59 15.37
N GLY A 218 -4.64 11.65 14.85
CA GLY A 218 -3.69 12.51 15.53
C GLY A 218 -3.78 13.92 15.00
N SER A 219 -2.81 14.76 15.32
CA SER A 219 -2.72 16.13 14.80
C SER A 219 -1.31 16.44 14.35
N TYR A 220 -1.17 17.30 13.36
CA TYR A 220 0.11 17.80 12.89
C TYR A 220 -0.04 19.17 12.23
N ARG A 221 0.70 20.17 12.72
CA ARG A 221 0.70 21.54 12.18
C ARG A 221 -0.71 22.13 11.99
N GLY A 222 -1.59 21.86 12.95
CA GLY A 222 -2.97 22.37 12.94
C GLY A 222 -3.90 21.68 11.95
N HIS A 223 -3.53 20.48 11.49
CA HIS A 223 -4.38 19.57 10.71
C HIS A 223 -4.69 18.32 11.52
N ASP A 224 -5.89 17.79 11.37
CA ASP A 224 -6.21 16.44 11.82
C ASP A 224 -5.56 15.43 10.88
N VAL A 225 -4.79 14.51 11.43
CA VAL A 225 -4.21 13.37 10.68
C VAL A 225 -5.10 12.17 10.86
N VAL A 226 -5.66 11.68 9.79
CA VAL A 226 -6.54 10.50 9.74
C VAL A 226 -5.84 9.42 8.93
N SER A 227 -5.66 8.23 9.49
CA SER A 227 -4.91 7.17 8.82
C SER A 227 -5.43 5.78 9.19
N MET A 228 -4.85 4.75 8.56
CA MET A 228 -5.28 3.36 8.72
C MET A 228 -4.97 2.83 10.12
N PRO A 229 -5.96 2.23 10.81
CA PRO A 229 -5.77 1.57 12.10
C PRO A 229 -5.20 0.15 11.93
N PRO A 230 -4.91 -0.60 13.03
CA PRO A 230 -4.59 -2.01 12.95
C PRO A 230 -5.65 -2.82 12.14
N PRO A 231 -5.18 -3.83 11.38
CA PRO A 231 -3.89 -4.50 11.44
C PRO A 231 -2.72 -3.73 10.84
N SER A 232 -2.94 -2.55 10.23
CA SER A 232 -1.82 -1.71 9.81
C SER A 232 -1.17 -1.00 11.01
N ALA A 233 0.15 -1.10 11.08
CA ALA A 233 0.98 -0.31 11.99
C ALA A 233 1.22 1.11 11.45
N GLY A 234 1.06 1.28 10.11
CA GLY A 234 1.53 2.46 9.41
C GLY A 234 0.94 3.77 9.91
N GLY A 235 -0.38 3.83 10.11
CA GLY A 235 -1.03 5.05 10.55
C GLY A 235 -0.60 5.50 11.96
N ALA A 236 -0.50 4.57 12.91
CA ALA A 236 -0.08 4.89 14.27
C ALA A 236 1.39 5.34 14.32
N ILE A 237 2.26 4.63 13.63
CA ILE A 237 3.70 4.97 13.55
C ILE A 237 3.90 6.34 12.89
N LEU A 238 3.16 6.62 11.81
CA LEU A 238 3.18 7.91 11.13
C LEU A 238 2.78 9.05 12.07
N ILE A 239 1.64 8.90 12.77
CA ILE A 239 1.12 9.89 13.73
C ILE A 239 2.12 10.11 14.86
N HIS A 240 2.71 9.05 15.41
CA HIS A 240 3.73 9.14 16.44
C HIS A 240 4.94 9.96 15.95
N GLY A 241 5.49 9.61 14.78
CA GLY A 241 6.65 10.31 14.20
C GLY A 241 6.38 11.78 13.92
N LEU A 242 5.22 12.12 13.34
CA LEU A 242 4.79 13.50 13.11
C LEU A 242 4.65 14.28 14.43
N GLY A 243 4.05 13.66 15.45
CA GLY A 243 3.92 14.24 16.77
C GLY A 243 5.29 14.54 17.42
N VAL A 244 6.29 13.66 17.23
CA VAL A 244 7.66 13.90 17.72
C VAL A 244 8.29 15.11 17.03
N VAL A 245 8.14 15.24 15.70
CA VAL A 245 8.62 16.42 14.98
C VAL A 245 7.96 17.68 15.49
N GLU A 246 6.65 17.66 15.72
CA GLU A 246 5.91 18.82 16.25
C GLU A 246 6.33 19.18 17.67
N GLU A 247 6.48 18.22 18.58
CA GLU A 247 6.94 18.41 19.97
C GLU A 247 8.35 19.03 20.03
N LEU A 248 9.21 18.70 19.05
CA LEU A 248 10.57 19.25 18.94
C LEU A 248 10.65 20.59 18.20
N GLY A 249 9.51 21.13 17.77
CA GLY A 249 9.43 22.41 17.07
C GLY A 249 9.81 22.36 15.58
N GLY A 250 10.01 21.18 15.02
CA GLY A 250 10.30 20.96 13.59
C GLY A 250 11.56 20.14 13.32
N LEU A 251 11.94 20.08 12.05
CA LEU A 251 13.15 19.39 11.60
C LEU A 251 14.41 20.31 11.71
N PRO A 252 15.60 19.71 11.89
CA PRO A 252 16.85 20.46 11.78
C PRO A 252 16.98 21.19 10.44
N ARG A 253 17.53 22.38 10.45
CA ARG A 253 17.75 23.19 9.23
C ARG A 253 18.96 22.74 8.42
N ASP A 254 20.01 22.29 9.11
CA ASP A 254 21.19 21.70 8.48
C ASP A 254 20.84 20.38 7.81
N GLU A 255 21.33 20.15 6.60
CA GLU A 255 20.98 19.00 5.77
C GLU A 255 21.42 17.68 6.40
N VAL A 256 22.67 17.62 6.86
CA VAL A 256 23.25 16.41 7.46
C VAL A 256 22.57 16.09 8.79
N ALA A 257 22.37 17.13 9.62
CA ALA A 257 21.64 16.98 10.88
C ALA A 257 20.21 16.51 10.65
N ARG A 258 19.55 17.00 9.60
CA ARG A 258 18.19 16.58 9.22
C ARG A 258 18.15 15.13 8.78
N VAL A 259 19.10 14.70 7.91
CA VAL A 259 19.18 13.31 7.44
C VAL A 259 19.43 12.36 8.62
N ASP A 260 20.38 12.69 9.50
CA ASP A 260 20.67 11.89 10.69
C ASP A 260 19.49 11.83 11.66
N PHE A 261 18.82 12.97 11.88
CA PHE A 261 17.63 13.03 12.71
C PHE A 261 16.47 12.20 12.15
N MET A 262 16.18 12.34 10.85
CA MET A 262 15.11 11.61 10.17
C MET A 262 15.36 10.11 10.20
N ALA A 263 16.60 9.69 9.93
CA ALA A 263 16.97 8.28 10.00
C ALA A 263 16.73 7.73 11.42
N ALA A 264 17.19 8.42 12.44
CA ALA A 264 17.04 7.99 13.83
C ALA A 264 15.57 7.97 14.29
N LEU A 265 14.77 8.95 13.88
CA LEU A 265 13.35 8.99 14.22
C LEU A 265 12.60 7.83 13.55
N ILE A 266 12.82 7.59 12.25
CA ILE A 266 12.24 6.47 11.54
C ILE A 266 12.64 5.15 12.20
N GLU A 267 13.91 4.96 12.53
CA GLU A 267 14.39 3.79 13.29
C GLU A 267 13.66 3.62 14.62
N SER A 268 13.47 4.71 15.35
CA SER A 268 12.83 4.69 16.66
C SER A 268 11.37 4.24 16.58
N VAL A 269 10.60 4.82 15.65
CA VAL A 269 9.15 4.55 15.55
C VAL A 269 8.84 3.22 14.87
N LEU A 270 9.68 2.76 13.93
CA LEU A 270 9.49 1.47 13.26
C LEU A 270 9.64 0.25 14.19
N LYS A 271 10.36 0.38 15.31
CA LYS A 271 10.47 -0.68 16.32
C LYS A 271 9.10 -1.10 16.90
N ASP A 272 8.16 -0.17 16.95
CA ASP A 272 6.84 -0.46 17.47
C ASP A 272 6.01 -1.36 16.54
N LYS A 273 6.41 -1.56 15.28
CA LYS A 273 5.72 -2.45 14.33
C LYS A 273 5.56 -3.87 14.86
N GLU A 274 6.54 -4.40 15.60
CA GLU A 274 6.49 -5.75 16.19
C GLU A 274 5.34 -5.95 17.19
N ARG A 275 4.72 -4.86 17.66
CA ARG A 275 3.59 -4.88 18.62
C ARG A 275 2.24 -4.97 17.94
N PHE A 276 2.21 -4.93 16.59
CA PHE A 276 0.98 -4.93 15.81
C PHE A 276 0.60 -6.32 15.34
N GLY A 277 -0.69 -6.52 15.20
CA GLY A 277 -1.35 -7.70 14.66
C GLY A 277 -2.81 -7.37 14.36
N ASP A 278 -3.57 -8.39 13.96
CA ASP A 278 -5.01 -8.25 13.75
C ASP A 278 -5.74 -7.94 15.05
N PRO A 279 -6.41 -6.79 15.20
CA PRO A 279 -7.09 -6.41 16.44
C PRO A 279 -8.29 -7.30 16.78
N ASP A 280 -8.76 -8.13 15.84
CA ASP A 280 -9.79 -9.13 16.10
C ASP A 280 -9.22 -10.37 16.84
N PHE A 281 -7.87 -10.49 16.95
CA PHE A 281 -7.14 -11.61 17.53
C PHE A 281 -6.22 -11.23 18.68
N VAL A 282 -5.69 -9.99 18.68
CA VAL A 282 -4.71 -9.53 19.67
C VAL A 282 -5.03 -8.10 20.11
N ASP A 283 -4.73 -7.81 21.36
CA ASP A 283 -4.82 -6.45 21.88
C ASP A 283 -3.62 -5.62 21.40
N VAL A 284 -3.88 -4.63 20.53
CA VAL A 284 -2.88 -3.69 20.05
C VAL A 284 -2.91 -2.44 20.93
N PRO A 285 -1.80 -2.09 21.63
CA PRO A 285 -1.78 -0.97 22.58
C PRO A 285 -1.76 0.40 21.88
N LEU A 286 -2.67 0.60 20.93
CA LEU A 286 -2.75 1.78 20.07
C LEU A 286 -2.81 3.11 20.85
N PRO A 287 -3.67 3.28 21.89
CA PRO A 287 -3.71 4.52 22.65
C PRO A 287 -2.38 4.88 23.32
N CYS A 288 -1.64 3.86 23.78
CA CYS A 288 -0.33 4.07 24.42
C CYS A 288 0.73 4.52 23.40
N LEU A 289 0.65 4.05 22.16
CA LEU A 289 1.63 4.36 21.11
C LEU A 289 1.53 5.80 20.60
N ILE A 290 0.31 6.33 20.49
CA ILE A 290 0.05 7.67 19.95
C ILE A 290 -0.26 8.71 21.04
N SER A 291 -0.10 8.37 22.34
CA SER A 291 -0.33 9.29 23.44
C SER A 291 0.68 10.44 23.45
N LYS A 292 0.26 11.59 24.00
CA LYS A 292 1.17 12.73 24.20
C LYS A 292 2.40 12.35 25.03
N ASP A 293 2.22 11.45 26.03
CA ASP A 293 3.33 11.01 26.87
C ASP A 293 4.33 10.15 26.12
N ALA A 294 3.86 9.24 25.24
CA ALA A 294 4.74 8.47 24.36
C ALA A 294 5.51 9.37 23.39
N ILE A 295 4.83 10.33 22.78
CA ILE A 295 5.44 11.32 21.87
C ILE A 295 6.52 12.12 22.60
N LYS A 296 6.22 12.67 23.79
CA LYS A 296 7.19 13.42 24.61
C LYS A 296 8.37 12.55 25.04
N LYS A 297 8.13 11.31 25.40
CA LYS A 297 9.19 10.37 25.76
C LYS A 297 10.14 10.15 24.58
N THR A 298 9.61 9.85 23.40
CA THR A 298 10.42 9.66 22.19
C THR A 298 11.14 10.96 21.80
N ALA A 299 10.48 12.13 21.90
CA ALA A 299 11.12 13.42 21.66
C ALA A 299 12.32 13.65 22.61
N LYS A 300 12.17 13.34 23.90
CA LYS A 300 13.28 13.42 24.88
C LYS A 300 14.42 12.47 24.55
N GLU A 301 14.11 11.25 24.13
CA GLU A 301 15.10 10.27 23.69
C GLU A 301 15.85 10.75 22.43
N MET A 302 15.14 11.34 21.50
CA MET A 302 15.73 11.95 20.30
C MET A 302 16.70 13.10 20.61
N LEU A 303 16.41 13.94 21.61
CA LEU A 303 17.31 15.01 22.06
C LEU A 303 18.54 14.48 22.81
N ALA A 304 18.38 13.41 23.56
CA ALA A 304 19.45 12.81 24.36
C ALA A 304 20.36 11.88 23.58
N ARG A 305 19.97 11.46 22.35
CA ARG A 305 20.74 10.54 21.53
C ARG A 305 22.07 11.14 21.09
N ARG A 306 23.06 10.29 20.89
CA ARG A 306 24.27 10.66 20.14
C ARG A 306 23.97 10.50 18.64
N PRO A 307 24.48 11.38 17.77
CA PRO A 307 24.40 11.17 16.32
C PRO A 307 24.95 9.79 15.93
N GLY A 308 24.37 9.20 14.89
CA GLY A 308 24.81 7.90 14.35
C GLY A 308 23.99 6.70 14.83
N GLY A 309 24.30 5.59 14.23
CA GLY A 309 23.93 4.20 14.50
C GLY A 309 22.54 3.85 15.06
N GLY A 310 21.73 3.23 14.25
CA GLY A 310 20.54 2.46 14.63
C GLY A 310 20.48 1.17 13.82
N ARG A 311 19.68 0.21 14.22
CA ARG A 311 19.41 -1.02 13.47
C ARG A 311 17.91 -1.15 13.35
N THR A 312 17.40 -1.17 12.12
CA THR A 312 16.01 -1.53 11.83
C THR A 312 15.99 -2.91 11.20
N PRO A 313 15.05 -3.78 11.58
CA PRO A 313 14.77 -4.96 10.78
C PRO A 313 14.16 -4.46 9.47
N SER A 314 14.93 -4.36 8.41
CA SER A 314 14.40 -4.07 7.08
C SER A 314 14.50 -5.33 6.27
N HIS A 315 13.37 -5.89 5.92
CA HIS A 315 13.25 -6.98 4.97
C HIS A 315 12.22 -6.61 3.91
N ASP A 316 12.56 -6.94 2.70
CA ASP A 316 11.78 -7.15 1.51
C ASP A 316 11.38 -5.95 0.62
N ILE A 317 11.49 -6.27 -0.67
CA ILE A 317 10.97 -5.48 -1.78
C ILE A 317 9.51 -5.89 -1.94
N GLY A 318 8.62 -5.34 -1.11
CA GLY A 318 7.18 -5.53 -1.26
C GLY A 318 6.65 -4.75 -2.47
N SER A 319 5.67 -5.30 -3.14
CA SER A 319 4.93 -4.62 -4.20
C SER A 319 3.58 -4.16 -3.67
N THR A 320 3.21 -2.95 -4.00
CA THR A 320 1.97 -2.32 -3.53
C THR A 320 1.65 -1.20 -4.49
N THR A 321 0.41 -0.83 -4.63
CA THR A 321 0.01 0.39 -5.32
C THR A 321 -0.78 1.29 -4.40
N HIS A 322 -0.74 2.60 -4.67
CA HIS A 322 -1.57 3.58 -3.97
C HIS A 322 -2.24 4.51 -4.97
N PHE A 323 -3.46 4.91 -4.66
CA PHE A 323 -4.17 5.93 -5.41
C PHE A 323 -5.05 6.79 -4.53
N CYS A 324 -5.31 8.03 -5.00
CA CYS A 324 -6.18 9.00 -4.35
C CYS A 324 -7.23 9.49 -5.34
N VAL A 325 -8.44 9.68 -4.83
CA VAL A 325 -9.55 10.30 -5.57
C VAL A 325 -10.18 11.37 -4.69
N ILE A 326 -10.58 12.47 -5.28
CA ILE A 326 -11.46 13.47 -4.67
C ILE A 326 -12.47 13.93 -5.73
N ASP A 327 -13.73 14.10 -5.33
CA ASP A 327 -14.76 14.65 -6.21
C ASP A 327 -15.10 16.11 -5.86
N ARG A 328 -15.95 16.72 -6.68
CA ARG A 328 -16.37 18.13 -6.50
C ARG A 328 -17.20 18.36 -5.24
N ALA A 329 -17.81 17.32 -4.69
CA ALA A 329 -18.58 17.41 -3.45
C ALA A 329 -17.66 17.38 -2.20
N GLY A 330 -16.39 17.01 -2.37
CA GLY A 330 -15.41 16.86 -1.28
C GLY A 330 -15.33 15.44 -0.74
N ASN A 331 -16.03 14.45 -1.33
CA ASN A 331 -15.78 13.06 -0.99
C ASN A 331 -14.38 12.67 -1.44
N ALA A 332 -13.65 11.94 -0.60
CA ALA A 332 -12.28 11.55 -0.89
C ALA A 332 -12.01 10.08 -0.55
N VAL A 333 -11.13 9.47 -1.32
CA VAL A 333 -10.63 8.10 -1.10
C VAL A 333 -9.10 8.12 -1.18
N ALA A 334 -8.45 7.52 -0.19
CA ALA A 334 -7.05 7.12 -0.22
C ALA A 334 -7.00 5.61 -0.09
N ALA A 335 -6.57 4.88 -1.10
CA ALA A 335 -6.53 3.42 -1.09
C ALA A 335 -5.15 2.88 -1.40
N THR A 336 -4.72 1.89 -0.61
CA THR A 336 -3.47 1.17 -0.80
C THR A 336 -3.79 -0.31 -0.95
N GLU A 337 -3.43 -0.87 -2.10
CA GLU A 337 -3.77 -2.23 -2.51
C GLU A 337 -2.53 -3.02 -2.91
N THR A 338 -2.57 -4.33 -2.71
CA THR A 338 -1.41 -5.17 -2.88
C THR A 338 -1.77 -6.58 -3.33
N VAL A 339 -0.78 -7.27 -3.87
CA VAL A 339 -0.67 -8.74 -3.93
C VAL A 339 0.53 -9.21 -3.10
N GLU A 340 1.11 -8.34 -2.27
CA GLU A 340 2.25 -8.38 -1.37
C GLU A 340 3.59 -8.24 -2.11
N CYS A 341 4.23 -9.30 -2.56
CA CYS A 341 5.48 -9.21 -3.33
C CYS A 341 5.21 -9.07 -4.83
N TYR A 342 6.22 -8.71 -5.62
CA TYR A 342 6.08 -8.61 -7.08
C TYR A 342 5.48 -9.89 -7.68
N TYR A 343 4.33 -9.75 -8.34
CA TYR A 343 3.53 -10.84 -8.90
C TYR A 343 3.04 -11.85 -7.85
N GLY A 344 2.79 -11.42 -6.61
CA GLY A 344 2.21 -12.22 -5.54
C GLY A 344 2.91 -13.55 -5.34
N SER A 345 2.16 -14.61 -5.12
CA SER A 345 2.68 -15.98 -5.01
C SER A 345 3.30 -16.55 -6.31
N GLY A 346 3.16 -15.85 -7.44
CA GLY A 346 3.48 -16.33 -8.78
C GLY A 346 2.41 -17.26 -9.37
N VAL A 347 1.43 -17.66 -8.57
CA VAL A 347 0.37 -18.58 -9.01
C VAL A 347 -0.73 -17.83 -9.76
N THR A 348 -0.97 -18.23 -10.99
CA THR A 348 -2.10 -17.76 -11.81
C THR A 348 -3.06 -18.91 -12.06
N VAL A 349 -4.36 -18.70 -11.82
CA VAL A 349 -5.35 -19.76 -11.97
C VAL A 349 -5.68 -19.98 -13.44
N PRO A 350 -5.43 -21.20 -14.00
CA PRO A 350 -5.69 -21.50 -15.40
C PRO A 350 -7.14 -21.22 -15.81
N GLY A 351 -7.30 -20.54 -16.95
CA GLY A 351 -8.61 -20.18 -17.50
C GLY A 351 -9.36 -19.07 -16.76
N LEU A 352 -8.82 -18.52 -15.64
CA LEU A 352 -9.30 -17.32 -14.98
C LEU A 352 -8.39 -16.12 -15.20
N GLY A 353 -7.08 -16.34 -15.39
CA GLY A 353 -6.12 -15.25 -15.51
C GLY A 353 -5.95 -14.42 -14.22
N VAL A 354 -6.42 -14.93 -13.09
CA VAL A 354 -6.29 -14.27 -11.78
C VAL A 354 -4.94 -14.65 -11.18
N LEU A 355 -4.11 -13.64 -10.93
CA LEU A 355 -2.89 -13.77 -10.17
C LEU A 355 -3.21 -13.72 -8.68
N LEU A 356 -2.70 -14.67 -7.89
CA LEU A 356 -2.97 -14.78 -6.47
C LEU A 356 -1.83 -14.13 -5.65
N ASN A 357 -2.23 -13.48 -4.56
CA ASN A 357 -1.34 -12.85 -3.59
C ASN A 357 -0.39 -13.85 -2.90
N ASP A 358 0.63 -13.33 -2.23
CA ASP A 358 1.50 -14.06 -1.30
C ASP A 358 1.44 -13.48 0.12
N GLU A 359 0.24 -13.13 0.56
CA GLU A 359 0.00 -12.39 1.79
C GLU A 359 0.34 -13.14 3.08
N MET A 360 0.48 -14.47 3.01
CA MET A 360 0.98 -15.26 4.14
C MET A 360 2.44 -14.92 4.49
N HIS A 361 3.14 -14.20 3.59
CA HIS A 361 4.51 -13.72 3.80
C HIS A 361 4.60 -12.65 4.91
N ASP A 362 3.57 -11.83 5.05
CA ASP A 362 3.54 -10.75 6.04
C ASP A 362 3.34 -11.25 7.48
N PHE A 363 3.00 -12.53 7.69
CA PHE A 363 2.93 -13.11 9.03
C PHE A 363 4.30 -13.41 9.63
N ASP A 364 4.41 -13.29 10.95
CA ASP A 364 5.51 -13.88 11.72
C ASP A 364 5.47 -15.41 11.62
N THR A 365 6.61 -16.01 11.26
CA THR A 365 6.76 -17.47 11.24
C THR A 365 7.00 -18.05 12.65
N VAL A 366 7.21 -17.19 13.65
CA VAL A 366 7.40 -17.57 15.06
C VAL A 366 6.06 -17.51 15.79
N ALA A 367 5.65 -18.63 16.36
CA ALA A 367 4.41 -18.71 17.13
C ALA A 367 4.44 -17.84 18.40
N GLY A 368 3.27 -17.34 18.81
CA GLY A 368 3.10 -16.58 20.06
C GLY A 368 3.38 -15.09 19.95
N ARG A 369 3.76 -14.59 18.78
CA ARG A 369 3.88 -13.15 18.53
C ARG A 369 2.54 -12.55 18.10
N PRO A 370 2.34 -11.24 18.27
CA PRO A 370 1.10 -10.58 17.86
C PRO A 370 0.69 -10.86 16.41
N ASN A 371 1.67 -10.94 15.50
CA ASN A 371 1.46 -11.20 14.10
C ASN A 371 1.69 -12.66 13.67
N SER A 372 1.68 -13.64 14.61
CA SER A 372 1.78 -15.07 14.25
C SER A 372 0.57 -15.52 13.45
N VAL A 373 0.78 -16.52 12.57
CA VAL A 373 -0.28 -17.12 11.75
C VAL A 373 -1.38 -17.71 12.63
N ALA A 374 -2.63 -17.44 12.27
CA ALA A 374 -3.81 -18.12 12.83
C ALA A 374 -4.91 -18.18 11.75
N PRO A 375 -5.83 -19.17 11.79
CA PRO A 375 -6.95 -19.26 10.84
C PRO A 375 -7.78 -17.98 10.78
N LEU A 376 -8.12 -17.51 9.58
CA LEU A 376 -8.91 -16.31 9.30
C LEU A 376 -8.31 -14.98 9.79
N LYS A 377 -7.12 -14.99 10.34
CA LYS A 377 -6.41 -13.79 10.79
C LYS A 377 -5.85 -13.00 9.61
N ARG A 378 -5.82 -11.67 9.75
CA ARG A 378 -5.15 -10.75 8.82
C ARG A 378 -3.73 -10.50 9.27
N PRO A 379 -2.74 -10.52 8.38
CA PRO A 379 -1.38 -10.14 8.77
C PRO A 379 -1.27 -8.64 9.02
N ALA A 380 -0.34 -8.26 9.89
CA ALA A 380 0.03 -6.88 10.10
C ALA A 380 0.56 -6.24 8.80
N SER A 381 0.41 -4.92 8.66
CA SER A 381 0.79 -4.18 7.45
C SER A 381 1.53 -2.88 7.78
N SER A 382 2.21 -2.34 6.78
CA SER A 382 2.76 -0.98 6.76
C SER A 382 1.96 -0.01 5.89
N MET A 383 0.94 -0.49 5.17
CA MET A 383 0.11 0.34 4.29
C MET A 383 -0.61 1.42 5.08
N SER A 384 -0.36 2.67 4.75
CA SER A 384 -0.84 3.85 5.49
C SER A 384 -1.49 4.87 4.56
N PRO A 385 -2.64 4.54 3.93
CA PRO A 385 -3.46 5.58 3.32
C PRO A 385 -3.78 6.62 4.38
N THR A 386 -3.56 7.89 4.05
CA THR A 386 -3.60 8.99 5.04
C THR A 386 -4.27 10.21 4.43
N MET A 387 -5.03 10.92 5.26
CA MET A 387 -5.59 12.24 4.95
C MET A 387 -5.21 13.21 6.06
N LEU A 388 -4.79 14.41 5.67
CA LEU A 388 -4.68 15.54 6.57
C LEU A 388 -5.90 16.45 6.31
N LEU A 389 -6.67 16.72 7.35
CA LEU A 389 -7.88 17.53 7.26
C LEU A 389 -7.61 18.89 7.90
N LYS A 390 -8.04 19.97 7.24
CA LYS A 390 -8.08 21.31 7.79
C LYS A 390 -9.54 21.70 8.00
N ASP A 391 -9.91 21.93 9.23
CA ASP A 391 -11.29 22.27 9.60
C ASP A 391 -12.33 21.26 9.05
N GLY A 392 -11.97 19.97 9.10
CA GLY A 392 -12.80 18.84 8.63
C GLY A 392 -12.77 18.61 7.11
N VAL A 393 -12.01 19.38 6.33
CA VAL A 393 -11.92 19.24 4.88
C VAL A 393 -10.56 18.65 4.49
N PRO A 394 -10.48 17.67 3.59
CA PRO A 394 -9.21 17.13 3.10
C PRO A 394 -8.32 18.23 2.50
N SER A 395 -7.13 18.43 3.05
CA SER A 395 -6.11 19.35 2.54
C SER A 395 -4.96 18.62 1.87
N LEU A 396 -4.65 17.38 2.35
CA LEU A 396 -3.65 16.52 1.73
C LEU A 396 -4.12 15.07 1.86
N ILE A 397 -4.22 14.37 0.72
CA ILE A 397 -4.62 12.97 0.60
C ILE A 397 -3.42 12.25 0.02
N LEU A 398 -2.88 11.23 0.69
CA LEU A 398 -1.70 10.53 0.20
C LEU A 398 -1.56 9.13 0.78
N GLY A 399 -0.67 8.37 0.16
CA GLY A 399 -0.16 7.10 0.63
C GLY A 399 0.91 6.59 -0.33
N ALA A 400 1.50 5.46 -0.04
CA ALA A 400 2.63 4.95 -0.79
C ALA A 400 2.56 3.45 -1.04
N SER A 401 3.34 3.01 -2.01
CA SER A 401 3.81 1.64 -2.18
C SER A 401 5.21 1.49 -1.57
N GLY A 402 5.66 0.25 -1.30
CA GLY A 402 7.06 0.00 -0.94
C GLY A 402 7.29 -0.74 0.39
N SER A 403 6.39 -1.63 0.82
CA SER A 403 6.51 -2.41 2.06
C SER A 403 6.73 -1.49 3.29
N GLU A 404 7.71 -1.76 4.15
CA GLU A 404 8.02 -0.92 5.33
C GLU A 404 8.37 0.53 4.98
N ARG A 405 8.90 0.77 3.77
CA ARG A 405 9.24 2.11 3.28
C ARG A 405 8.03 2.98 3.00
N ILE A 406 6.81 2.40 2.97
CA ILE A 406 5.56 3.16 2.89
C ILE A 406 5.52 4.22 3.99
N ILE A 407 5.77 3.82 5.24
CA ILE A 407 5.69 4.70 6.41
C ILE A 407 6.72 5.84 6.28
N SER A 408 7.98 5.51 5.99
CA SER A 408 9.04 6.50 5.87
C SER A 408 8.85 7.44 4.68
N SER A 409 8.28 6.95 3.57
CA SER A 409 8.03 7.77 2.38
C SER A 409 6.88 8.74 2.58
N VAL A 410 5.76 8.28 3.14
CA VAL A 410 4.63 9.16 3.50
C VAL A 410 5.07 10.21 4.52
N PHE A 411 5.82 9.81 5.54
CA PHE A 411 6.36 10.71 6.56
C PHE A 411 7.25 11.79 5.95
N GLN A 412 8.18 11.43 5.05
CA GLN A 412 9.07 12.39 4.40
C GLN A 412 8.31 13.36 3.48
N VAL A 413 7.31 12.90 2.75
CA VAL A 413 6.49 13.78 1.90
C VAL A 413 5.71 14.78 2.77
N ILE A 414 5.05 14.34 3.84
CA ILE A 414 4.34 15.24 4.75
C ILE A 414 5.29 16.27 5.33
N THR A 415 6.45 15.85 5.84
CA THR A 415 7.42 16.78 6.42
C THR A 415 8.06 17.71 5.38
N ASN A 416 8.26 17.27 4.13
CA ASN A 416 8.70 18.15 3.05
C ASN A 416 7.67 19.26 2.76
N VAL A 417 6.39 18.93 2.75
CA VAL A 417 5.32 19.91 2.54
C VAL A 417 5.26 20.91 3.72
N PHE A 418 5.18 20.42 4.95
CA PHE A 418 4.88 21.28 6.11
C PHE A 418 6.10 21.91 6.75
N GLU A 419 7.25 21.22 6.82
CA GLU A 419 8.47 21.75 7.46
C GLU A 419 9.36 22.50 6.46
N ARG A 420 9.50 21.92 5.25
CA ARG A 420 10.36 22.51 4.21
C ARG A 420 9.60 23.41 3.25
N ARG A 421 8.27 23.48 3.36
CA ARG A 421 7.38 24.31 2.54
C ARG A 421 7.53 24.08 1.04
N MET A 422 7.80 22.82 0.66
CA MET A 422 7.90 22.42 -0.72
C MET A 422 6.51 22.33 -1.37
N GLY A 423 6.42 22.69 -2.64
CA GLY A 423 5.24 22.36 -3.45
C GLY A 423 5.06 20.84 -3.54
N LEU A 424 3.81 20.36 -3.73
CA LEU A 424 3.52 18.92 -3.73
C LEU A 424 4.39 18.12 -4.73
N PRO A 425 4.55 18.52 -6.02
CA PRO A 425 5.43 17.80 -6.95
C PRO A 425 6.89 17.74 -6.49
N GLU A 426 7.40 18.84 -5.93
CA GLU A 426 8.75 18.93 -5.40
C GLU A 426 8.94 18.03 -4.17
N ALA A 427 7.97 18.01 -3.24
CA ALA A 427 7.97 17.18 -2.06
C ALA A 427 8.00 15.67 -2.39
N LEU A 428 7.29 15.26 -3.46
CA LEU A 428 7.29 13.89 -3.95
C LEU A 428 8.63 13.52 -4.63
N ALA A 429 9.21 14.45 -5.38
CA ALA A 429 10.46 14.24 -6.11
C ALA A 429 11.71 14.32 -5.23
N ALA A 430 11.62 14.94 -4.06
CA ALA A 430 12.76 15.11 -3.15
C ALA A 430 13.43 13.77 -2.83
N PRO A 431 14.79 13.74 -2.74
CA PRO A 431 15.53 12.55 -2.38
C PRO A 431 15.06 11.96 -1.06
N ARG A 432 14.93 10.64 -1.01
CA ARG A 432 14.46 9.88 0.16
C ARG A 432 15.60 9.16 0.85
N LEU A 433 15.36 8.89 2.12
CA LEU A 433 16.20 8.03 2.95
C LEU A 433 15.34 6.92 3.58
N HIS A 434 15.98 5.79 3.87
CA HIS A 434 15.40 4.74 4.69
C HIS A 434 16.51 4.02 5.50
N PRO A 435 16.37 3.93 6.83
CA PRO A 435 17.32 3.18 7.64
C PRO A 435 17.20 1.68 7.34
N LEU A 436 18.34 1.01 7.24
CA LEU A 436 18.46 -0.43 7.06
C LEU A 436 18.94 -1.09 8.36
N ARG A 437 18.84 -2.43 8.40
CA ARG A 437 19.45 -3.20 9.50
C ARG A 437 20.96 -2.88 9.66
N GLU A 438 21.64 -2.66 8.54
CA GLU A 438 23.06 -2.33 8.50
C GLU A 438 23.29 -1.10 7.62
N GLY A 439 23.03 0.07 8.17
CA GLY A 439 23.29 1.33 7.50
C GLY A 439 22.06 2.16 7.15
N LEU A 440 22.24 3.07 6.23
CA LEU A 440 21.25 4.05 5.79
C LEU A 440 21.22 4.08 4.27
N MET A 441 20.10 3.70 3.68
CA MET A 441 19.90 3.86 2.23
C MET A 441 19.48 5.28 1.92
N LEU A 442 20.17 5.89 0.96
CA LEU A 442 19.95 7.24 0.47
C LEU A 442 19.72 7.23 -1.03
N GLU A 443 18.84 8.06 -1.52
CA GLU A 443 18.81 8.42 -2.93
C GLU A 443 19.92 9.43 -3.26
N PRO A 444 20.37 9.49 -4.52
CA PRO A 444 21.39 10.47 -4.93
C PRO A 444 20.87 11.91 -4.74
N GLY A 445 21.75 12.82 -4.41
CA GLY A 445 21.43 14.24 -4.26
C GLY A 445 22.17 14.94 -3.12
N LEU A 446 22.78 14.19 -2.19
CA LEU A 446 23.68 14.76 -1.20
C LEU A 446 25.10 14.90 -1.76
N PRO A 447 25.80 16.02 -1.45
CA PRO A 447 27.22 16.17 -1.77
C PRO A 447 28.08 15.10 -1.08
N ASP A 448 29.20 14.72 -1.68
CA ASP A 448 30.13 13.75 -1.09
C ASP A 448 30.67 14.19 0.28
N SER A 449 30.81 15.51 0.52
CA SER A 449 31.17 16.06 1.83
C SER A 449 30.19 15.67 2.90
N ASP A 450 28.87 15.72 2.59
CA ASP A 450 27.79 15.42 3.53
C ASP A 450 27.69 13.93 3.77
N ILE A 451 27.93 13.11 2.73
CA ILE A 451 28.03 11.65 2.86
C ILE A 451 29.16 11.29 3.85
N ARG A 452 30.39 11.86 3.66
CA ARG A 452 31.51 11.64 4.59
C ARG A 452 31.21 12.13 6.01
N LEU A 453 30.46 13.21 6.15
CA LEU A 453 30.05 13.68 7.48
C LEU A 453 29.07 12.70 8.15
N LEU A 454 28.10 12.15 7.41
CA LEU A 454 27.23 11.09 7.92
C LEU A 454 28.02 9.84 8.34
N GLU A 455 29.04 9.45 7.57
CA GLU A 455 29.97 8.36 7.94
C GLU A 455 30.70 8.66 9.25
N SER A 456 31.21 9.88 9.42
CA SER A 456 31.89 10.32 10.66
C SER A 456 30.99 10.33 11.88
N LEU A 457 29.67 10.49 11.67
CA LEU A 457 28.63 10.35 12.70
C LEU A 457 28.28 8.88 13.02
N GLY A 458 28.90 7.91 12.35
CA GLY A 458 28.66 6.48 12.54
C GLY A 458 27.47 5.94 11.76
N ARG A 459 26.93 6.69 10.79
CA ARG A 459 26.01 6.17 9.79
C ARG A 459 26.81 5.42 8.72
N ALA A 460 26.26 4.33 8.20
CA ALA A 460 26.83 3.63 7.05
C ALA A 460 25.96 3.91 5.81
N PRO A 461 26.12 5.07 5.16
CA PRO A 461 25.28 5.45 4.03
C PRO A 461 25.58 4.58 2.81
N LYS A 462 24.51 4.13 2.17
CA LYS A 462 24.50 3.44 0.88
C LYS A 462 23.72 4.32 -0.09
N VAL A 463 24.39 4.93 -1.05
CA VAL A 463 23.75 5.81 -2.02
C VAL A 463 23.37 5.01 -3.26
N GLY A 464 22.08 5.04 -3.64
CA GLY A 464 21.62 4.45 -4.87
C GLY A 464 22.11 5.20 -6.10
N GLU A 465 22.23 4.54 -7.24
CA GLU A 465 22.68 5.17 -8.49
C GLU A 465 21.63 6.16 -9.05
N ARG A 466 20.35 5.88 -8.81
CA ARG A 466 19.21 6.68 -9.26
C ARG A 466 18.06 6.58 -8.27
N PRO A 467 17.10 7.52 -8.28
CA PRO A 467 15.82 7.34 -7.61
C PRO A 467 15.16 6.06 -8.09
N GLY A 468 14.66 5.22 -7.19
CA GLY A 468 14.21 3.88 -7.54
C GLY A 468 13.04 3.35 -6.73
N LEU A 469 12.47 2.25 -7.21
CA LEU A 469 11.32 1.57 -6.60
C LEU A 469 11.56 1.14 -5.15
N PHE A 470 12.82 0.99 -4.74
CA PHE A 470 13.20 0.67 -3.36
C PHE A 470 12.53 1.62 -2.35
N PHE A 471 12.51 2.93 -2.63
CA PHE A 471 11.90 3.94 -1.75
C PHE A 471 10.39 4.05 -1.89
N GLY A 472 9.76 3.14 -2.62
CA GLY A 472 8.34 3.15 -2.88
C GLY A 472 7.91 4.25 -3.85
N GLY A 473 6.62 4.47 -3.94
CA GLY A 473 6.04 5.53 -4.76
C GLY A 473 4.85 6.14 -4.07
N VAL A 474 4.92 7.43 -3.76
CA VAL A 474 3.83 8.19 -3.14
C VAL A 474 2.94 8.77 -4.21
N GLN A 475 1.62 8.61 -4.06
CA GLN A 475 0.62 9.30 -4.87
C GLN A 475 -0.11 10.26 -3.95
N ALA A 476 -0.31 11.49 -4.37
CA ALA A 476 -0.91 12.49 -3.51
C ALA A 476 -1.80 13.50 -4.25
N ILE A 477 -2.80 14.00 -3.53
CA ILE A 477 -3.63 15.13 -3.91
C ILE A 477 -3.56 16.17 -2.79
N MET A 478 -3.26 17.42 -3.13
CA MET A 478 -3.34 18.57 -2.23
C MET A 478 -4.50 19.45 -2.65
N VAL A 479 -5.28 19.88 -1.67
CA VAL A 479 -6.41 20.78 -1.84
C VAL A 479 -6.09 22.08 -1.10
N ASP A 480 -6.21 23.19 -1.79
CA ASP A 480 -6.21 24.53 -1.20
C ASP A 480 -7.67 25.03 -1.19
N PRO A 481 -8.37 24.93 -0.06
CA PRO A 481 -9.78 25.28 0.01
C PRO A 481 -10.01 26.79 -0.12
N GLU A 482 -9.02 27.63 0.24
CA GLU A 482 -9.13 29.09 0.12
C GLU A 482 -9.09 29.55 -1.34
N ARG A 483 -8.28 28.85 -2.16
CA ARG A 483 -8.12 29.14 -3.60
C ARG A 483 -9.01 28.26 -4.48
N GLY A 484 -9.65 27.24 -3.93
CA GLY A 484 -10.41 26.24 -4.68
C GLY A 484 -9.54 25.42 -5.65
N THR A 485 -8.22 25.31 -5.41
CA THR A 485 -7.31 24.58 -6.29
C THR A 485 -7.04 23.19 -5.79
N VAL A 486 -7.01 22.22 -6.72
CA VAL A 486 -6.65 20.82 -6.46
C VAL A 486 -5.42 20.50 -7.29
N ILE A 487 -4.36 20.03 -6.63
CA ILE A 487 -3.10 19.64 -7.25
C ILE A 487 -2.90 18.14 -7.01
N GLY A 488 -2.96 17.35 -8.07
CA GLY A 488 -2.54 15.95 -8.02
C GLY A 488 -1.08 15.82 -8.46
N ALA A 489 -0.29 15.00 -7.76
CA ALA A 489 1.08 14.74 -8.14
C ALA A 489 1.44 13.26 -8.00
N ALA A 490 2.12 12.74 -9.02
CA ALA A 490 2.65 11.38 -9.09
C ALA A 490 4.11 11.35 -8.66
N ASP A 491 4.48 10.28 -7.98
CA ASP A 491 5.87 10.01 -7.68
C ASP A 491 6.68 9.71 -8.96
N PRO A 492 7.80 10.42 -9.21
CA PRO A 492 8.64 10.17 -10.38
C PRO A 492 9.27 8.77 -10.39
N ARG A 493 9.30 8.06 -9.24
CA ARG A 493 9.77 6.68 -9.12
C ARG A 493 8.79 5.67 -9.70
N ARG A 494 7.55 6.09 -9.91
CA ARG A 494 6.47 5.34 -10.58
C ARG A 494 6.03 6.13 -11.82
N ARG A 495 5.42 5.45 -12.77
CA ARG A 495 4.94 6.10 -14.02
C ARG A 495 3.51 6.61 -13.90
N GLY A 496 3.17 7.11 -12.72
CA GLY A 496 1.84 7.62 -12.39
C GLY A 496 1.55 8.98 -13.03
N GLU A 497 0.28 9.33 -13.08
CA GLU A 497 -0.18 10.62 -13.57
C GLU A 497 -1.43 11.07 -12.84
N ALA A 498 -1.49 12.37 -12.53
CA ALA A 498 -2.69 13.02 -12.08
C ALA A 498 -3.55 13.41 -13.28
N VAL A 499 -4.83 13.08 -13.22
CA VAL A 499 -5.81 13.49 -14.23
C VAL A 499 -6.97 14.18 -13.52
N SER A 500 -7.48 15.27 -14.08
CA SER A 500 -8.62 16.02 -13.56
C SER A 500 -9.77 16.06 -14.56
N GLU A 501 -10.96 16.33 -14.06
CA GLU A 501 -12.04 16.84 -14.90
C GLU A 501 -11.61 18.25 -15.39
N SER A 502 -11.56 18.46 -16.69
CA SER A 502 -11.35 19.78 -17.30
C SER A 502 -12.62 20.61 -17.23
#